data_d2f11a7897233c77c8c1cfc0b952e581
#
_entry.id   d2f11a7897233c77c8c1cfc0b952e581
#
_cell.length_a   1.000
_cell.length_b   1.000
_cell.length_c   1.000
_cell.angle_alpha   90.00
_cell.angle_beta   90.00
_cell.angle_gamma   90.00
#
_symmetry.space_group_name_H-M   'P 1'
#
loop_
_entity.id
_entity.type
_entity.pdbx_description
1 polymer ?
#
loop_
_entity_poly.entity_id
_entity_poly.type
_entity_poly.pdbx_seq_one_letter_code
_entity_poly.pdbx_strand_id
1 'polypeptide(L)'
;MRRVKMIVAILFSVWIECAAQQSLEIESILSVLGVTDPEEIDSYEYERLYDLLEHPLKINLASQSELSSSGLFSRYQVASFLDYRSRNGEVLSYMELAAVDGFTEEFVSLVRPFVSLYSIGLPGHPEKYHRSVRNDLAVKGAFKSGIPGEKEWNYGLKYRLKVGNMLSAAAAVSKAYGAEGASPDAFAGSVMLEARKFRGRILVGDYNARFGQGLALWNGSMINSLTSPSAFMKKASGLSQSWSYTGSSALTGVAGDIGLGQFVLSAFVDMPGLKDIKIKQYGGDILPDFNLAVRPGFNVAWQSRFGQLSVTHIMQAERVVPEMKTSADVAYCIRGVNIYGEASYDWVGRQYQILSGTDFRVCEGLRMASLLRFYSDDLYGIAVSGAYDVKAHKGTFSVDTEYYPVPKSKDVDLSLQCKGQFNWEWQIIDCLTFKMRVSERLRTWGVNTRTDIRTDFCYAKDCISATARFNVLRCRGTSFVNYLEGGYKRNNLSVYARQGFFIVDNWDDRIYVYERDAPGSFNVPAMYGRGLWTSLVMAWRFASVGRLYARTSYTSYPFMPEEKKKPGKAELKLQFVFRF
;
A
#
# COMPACT_ATOMS: atom_id res chain seq x y z
N MET A 1 -3.97 49.62 21.84
CA MET A 1 -3.26 49.26 20.60
C MET A 1 -2.08 48.25 20.79
N ARG A 2 -1.21 48.35 21.82
CA ARG A 2 -0.11 47.36 22.03
C ARG A 2 -0.57 45.94 22.32
N ARG A 3 -1.65 45.72 23.10
CA ARG A 3 -2.19 44.38 23.42
C ARG A 3 -2.84 43.69 22.22
N VAL A 4 -3.46 44.42 21.30
CA VAL A 4 -4.05 43.87 20.06
C VAL A 4 -2.95 43.44 19.09
N LYS A 5 -1.84 44.19 18.98
CA LYS A 5 -0.68 43.81 18.16
C LYS A 5 0.02 42.56 18.68
N MET A 6 0.06 42.34 20.00
CA MET A 6 0.66 41.16 20.62
C MET A 6 -0.21 39.92 20.44
N ILE A 7 -1.53 40.04 20.51
CA ILE A 7 -2.48 38.93 20.22
C ILE A 7 -2.44 38.57 18.74
N VAL A 8 -2.34 39.52 17.84
CA VAL A 8 -2.18 39.28 16.40
C VAL A 8 -0.83 38.66 16.10
N ALA A 9 0.25 39.03 16.78
CA ALA A 9 1.58 38.41 16.63
C ALA A 9 1.61 36.98 17.18
N ILE A 10 0.93 36.69 18.30
CA ILE A 10 0.79 35.31 18.86
C ILE A 10 -0.10 34.46 17.97
N LEU A 11 -1.18 35.02 17.42
CA LEU A 11 -2.01 34.34 16.42
C LEU A 11 -1.25 34.07 15.11
N PHE A 12 -0.31 34.95 14.73
CA PHE A 12 0.55 34.77 13.55
C PHE A 12 1.66 33.75 13.79
N SER A 13 2.22 33.64 15.00
CA SER A 13 3.28 32.64 15.30
C SER A 13 2.76 31.21 15.44
N VAL A 14 1.51 31.01 15.86
CA VAL A 14 0.84 29.68 15.86
C VAL A 14 0.44 29.23 14.43
N TRP A 15 0.52 30.14 13.44
CA TRP A 15 0.08 29.89 12.05
C TRP A 15 1.16 29.32 11.13
N ILE A 16 2.41 29.22 11.58
CA ILE A 16 3.54 28.88 10.68
C ILE A 16 3.83 27.37 10.62
N GLU A 17 3.40 26.57 11.59
CA GLU A 17 3.77 25.14 11.67
C GLU A 17 2.89 24.17 10.86
N CYS A 18 1.80 24.59 10.23
CA CYS A 18 0.82 23.67 9.63
C CYS A 18 0.89 23.54 8.10
N ALA A 19 1.83 24.18 7.42
CA ALA A 19 1.79 24.31 5.95
C ALA A 19 2.49 23.20 5.16
N ALA A 20 3.37 22.40 5.78
CA ALA A 20 4.22 21.43 5.07
C ALA A 20 3.63 20.01 4.93
N GLN A 21 2.43 19.73 5.46
CA GLN A 21 2.05 18.36 5.86
C GLN A 21 1.39 17.47 4.79
N GLN A 22 1.02 17.92 3.60
CA GLN A 22 0.22 17.09 2.67
C GLN A 22 0.87 16.70 1.34
N SER A 23 1.88 17.39 0.84
CA SER A 23 2.79 16.84 -0.17
C SER A 23 3.59 15.67 0.44
N LEU A 24 3.78 15.72 1.75
CA LEU A 24 4.43 14.68 2.57
C LEU A 24 3.60 13.38 2.71
N GLU A 25 2.29 13.39 2.52
CA GLU A 25 1.45 12.20 2.77
C GLU A 25 1.76 11.06 1.77
N ILE A 26 1.67 11.34 0.48
CA ILE A 26 1.98 10.30 -0.54
C ILE A 26 3.48 9.98 -0.55
N GLU A 27 4.35 10.97 -0.39
CA GLU A 27 5.79 10.78 -0.35
C GLU A 27 6.23 9.94 0.86
N SER A 28 5.63 10.14 2.03
CA SER A 28 5.86 9.32 3.22
C SER A 28 5.41 7.87 2.99
N ILE A 29 4.27 7.66 2.34
CA ILE A 29 3.78 6.33 1.99
C ILE A 29 4.74 5.63 1.01
N LEU A 30 5.14 6.34 -0.06
CA LEU A 30 6.11 5.83 -1.03
C LEU A 30 7.42 5.42 -0.36
N SER A 31 7.95 6.29 0.48
CA SER A 31 9.23 6.09 1.15
C SER A 31 9.20 4.87 2.09
N VAL A 32 8.15 4.68 2.88
CA VAL A 32 8.05 3.53 3.80
C VAL A 32 7.82 2.21 3.07
N LEU A 33 7.19 2.24 1.89
CA LEU A 33 7.03 1.07 1.02
C LEU A 33 8.28 0.79 0.17
N GLY A 34 9.19 1.75 0.07
CA GLY A 34 10.35 1.65 -0.81
C GLY A 34 9.98 1.73 -2.30
N VAL A 35 8.86 2.33 -2.63
CA VAL A 35 8.37 2.51 -4.00
C VAL A 35 8.62 3.95 -4.42
N THR A 36 9.03 4.15 -5.65
CA THR A 36 9.35 5.49 -6.18
C THR A 36 8.17 6.15 -6.89
N ASP A 37 7.22 5.35 -7.34
CA ASP A 37 6.08 5.81 -8.12
C ASP A 37 4.73 5.52 -7.45
N PRO A 38 3.85 6.53 -7.33
CA PRO A 38 2.49 6.30 -6.85
C PRO A 38 1.73 5.29 -7.72
N GLU A 39 2.02 5.22 -9.01
CA GLU A 39 1.36 4.33 -9.97
C GLU A 39 1.58 2.83 -9.67
N GLU A 40 2.57 2.50 -8.84
CA GLU A 40 2.93 1.13 -8.45
C GLU A 40 2.32 0.68 -7.12
N ILE A 41 1.63 1.58 -6.40
CA ILE A 41 1.00 1.25 -5.11
C ILE A 41 -0.37 0.62 -5.34
N ASP A 42 -0.68 -0.38 -4.52
CA ASP A 42 -2.04 -0.92 -4.41
C ASP A 42 -2.94 -0.03 -3.55
N SER A 43 -4.22 0.02 -3.89
CA SER A 43 -5.21 0.81 -3.17
C SER A 43 -5.37 0.41 -1.69
N TYR A 44 -5.22 -0.88 -1.37
CA TYR A 44 -5.28 -1.37 0.01
C TYR A 44 -4.08 -0.90 0.83
N GLU A 45 -2.86 -1.01 0.30
CA GLU A 45 -1.65 -0.55 0.98
C GLU A 45 -1.67 0.96 1.20
N TYR A 46 -2.12 1.71 0.19
CA TYR A 46 -2.32 3.14 0.32
C TYR A 46 -3.31 3.48 1.44
N GLU A 47 -4.48 2.84 1.47
CA GLU A 47 -5.51 3.08 2.48
C GLU A 47 -5.02 2.73 3.89
N ARG A 48 -4.31 1.62 4.05
CA ARG A 48 -3.74 1.17 5.31
C ARG A 48 -2.72 2.17 5.87
N LEU A 49 -1.78 2.60 5.05
CA LEU A 49 -0.76 3.57 5.46
C LEU A 49 -1.34 4.97 5.65
N TYR A 50 -2.31 5.35 4.85
CA TYR A 50 -3.03 6.60 5.07
C TYR A 50 -3.76 6.63 6.42
N ASP A 51 -4.39 5.52 6.83
CA ASP A 51 -5.01 5.41 8.16
C ASP A 51 -3.96 5.53 9.28
N LEU A 52 -2.75 5.00 9.10
CA LEU A 52 -1.64 5.16 10.04
C LEU A 52 -1.06 6.59 10.07
N LEU A 53 -1.07 7.34 8.96
CA LEU A 53 -0.71 8.76 8.96
C LEU A 53 -1.72 9.61 9.76
N GLU A 54 -3.00 9.29 9.61
CA GLU A 54 -4.07 9.98 10.34
C GLU A 54 -4.13 9.58 11.82
N HIS A 55 -3.74 8.33 12.12
CA HIS A 55 -3.76 7.74 13.45
C HIS A 55 -2.47 6.96 13.71
N PRO A 56 -1.39 7.67 14.05
CA PRO A 56 -0.10 7.03 14.29
C PRO A 56 -0.17 5.91 15.33
N LEU A 57 0.50 4.81 15.03
CA LEU A 57 0.55 3.63 15.90
C LEU A 57 1.27 3.97 17.19
N LYS A 58 0.58 3.83 18.33
CA LYS A 58 1.14 4.06 19.67
C LYS A 58 2.03 2.88 20.06
N ILE A 59 3.31 2.89 19.62
CA ILE A 59 4.19 1.72 19.73
C ILE A 59 4.46 1.25 21.16
N ASN A 60 4.47 2.15 22.15
CA ASN A 60 4.64 1.78 23.55
C ASN A 60 3.45 0.97 24.09
N LEU A 61 2.25 1.17 23.55
CA LEU A 61 1.02 0.51 23.97
C LEU A 61 0.62 -0.66 23.09
N ALA A 62 1.21 -0.73 21.89
CA ALA A 62 0.85 -1.73 20.88
C ALA A 62 1.25 -3.13 21.32
N SER A 63 0.40 -4.10 21.01
CA SER A 63 0.69 -5.52 21.15
C SER A 63 1.63 -6.01 20.05
N GLN A 64 2.18 -7.21 20.21
CA GLN A 64 2.96 -7.88 19.16
C GLN A 64 2.17 -8.00 17.86
N SER A 65 0.90 -8.38 17.96
CA SER A 65 0.00 -8.54 16.83
C SER A 65 -0.29 -7.21 16.12
N GLU A 66 -0.50 -6.13 16.87
CA GLU A 66 -0.70 -4.79 16.29
C GLU A 66 0.55 -4.26 15.58
N LEU A 67 1.73 -4.42 16.20
CA LEU A 67 3.00 -4.05 15.58
C LEU A 67 3.22 -4.80 14.27
N SER A 68 3.01 -6.12 14.25
CA SER A 68 3.17 -6.96 13.07
C SER A 68 2.15 -6.63 11.98
N SER A 69 0.86 -6.50 12.34
CA SER A 69 -0.22 -6.22 11.37
C SER A 69 -0.18 -4.82 10.79
N SER A 70 0.57 -3.89 11.42
CA SER A 70 0.81 -2.56 10.85
C SER A 70 1.56 -2.64 9.52
N GLY A 71 2.37 -3.69 9.26
CA GLY A 71 3.22 -3.83 8.10
C GLY A 71 4.34 -2.77 7.99
N LEU A 72 4.57 -2.00 9.06
CA LEU A 72 5.68 -1.04 9.13
C LEU A 72 6.99 -1.72 9.46
N PHE A 73 6.95 -2.78 10.26
CA PHE A 73 8.10 -3.45 10.82
C PHE A 73 8.23 -4.87 10.30
N SER A 74 9.46 -5.34 10.14
CA SER A 74 9.72 -6.77 9.97
C SER A 74 9.45 -7.51 11.29
N ARG A 75 9.20 -8.81 11.25
CA ARG A 75 8.91 -9.61 12.44
C ARG A 75 10.06 -9.58 13.44
N TYR A 76 11.32 -9.58 12.96
CA TYR A 76 12.46 -9.48 13.84
C TYR A 76 12.55 -8.10 14.52
N GLN A 77 12.23 -6.99 13.79
CA GLN A 77 12.15 -5.66 14.39
C GLN A 77 11.09 -5.59 15.49
N VAL A 78 9.92 -6.24 15.26
CA VAL A 78 8.89 -6.36 16.30
C VAL A 78 9.43 -7.09 17.53
N ALA A 79 10.13 -8.22 17.35
CA ALA A 79 10.71 -8.99 18.45
C ALA A 79 11.79 -8.19 19.18
N SER A 80 12.67 -7.51 18.47
CA SER A 80 13.72 -6.65 19.03
C SER A 80 13.13 -5.49 19.84
N PHE A 81 12.13 -4.82 19.30
CA PHE A 81 11.43 -3.73 20.00
C PHE A 81 10.73 -4.22 21.28
N LEU A 82 10.06 -5.37 21.23
CA LEU A 82 9.39 -5.94 22.40
C LEU A 82 10.39 -6.40 23.47
N ASP A 83 11.53 -6.97 23.07
CA ASP A 83 12.63 -7.30 23.97
C ASP A 83 13.21 -6.05 24.63
N TYR A 84 13.48 -5.00 23.83
CA TYR A 84 13.93 -3.71 24.36
C TYR A 84 12.94 -3.13 25.36
N ARG A 85 11.65 -3.06 25.01
CA ARG A 85 10.59 -2.54 25.86
C ARG A 85 10.43 -3.34 27.15
N SER A 86 10.66 -4.66 27.12
CA SER A 86 10.57 -5.50 28.32
C SER A 86 11.71 -5.27 29.31
N ARG A 87 12.90 -4.86 28.82
CA ARG A 87 14.09 -4.63 29.66
C ARG A 87 14.24 -3.20 30.12
N ASN A 88 13.95 -2.23 29.23
CA ASN A 88 14.24 -0.82 29.46
C ASN A 88 12.98 0.03 29.71
N GLY A 89 11.79 -0.56 29.50
CA GLY A 89 10.53 0.16 29.61
C GLY A 89 10.12 0.82 28.29
N GLU A 90 9.32 1.88 28.39
CA GLU A 90 8.78 2.61 27.22
C GLU A 90 9.86 3.44 26.53
N VAL A 91 9.82 3.47 25.20
CA VAL A 91 10.71 4.31 24.39
C VAL A 91 10.22 5.76 24.41
N LEU A 92 11.06 6.68 24.85
CA LEU A 92 10.70 8.08 25.09
C LEU A 92 11.13 9.03 23.96
N SER A 93 12.07 8.62 23.12
CA SER A 93 12.56 9.44 22.01
C SER A 93 12.80 8.63 20.73
N TYR A 94 12.77 9.31 19.58
CA TYR A 94 13.10 8.66 18.31
C TYR A 94 14.59 8.30 18.20
N MET A 95 15.49 9.00 18.91
CA MET A 95 16.90 8.63 18.99
C MET A 95 17.07 7.33 19.78
N GLU A 96 16.33 7.15 20.87
CA GLU A 96 16.28 5.90 21.63
C GLU A 96 15.72 4.76 20.78
N LEU A 97 14.67 5.01 20.00
CA LEU A 97 14.13 4.03 19.07
C LEU A 97 15.18 3.58 18.03
N ALA A 98 16.03 4.50 17.56
CA ALA A 98 17.11 4.18 16.63
C ALA A 98 18.24 3.34 17.25
N ALA A 99 18.33 3.28 18.58
CA ALA A 99 19.28 2.43 19.29
C ALA A 99 18.78 0.97 19.47
N VAL A 100 17.52 0.69 19.15
CA VAL A 100 16.96 -0.67 19.18
C VAL A 100 17.54 -1.48 18.01
N ASP A 101 17.92 -2.73 18.26
CA ASP A 101 18.46 -3.62 17.22
C ASP A 101 17.53 -3.68 15.98
N GLY A 102 18.08 -3.36 14.80
CA GLY A 102 17.34 -3.34 13.54
C GLY A 102 16.56 -2.05 13.24
N PHE A 103 16.63 -1.06 14.13
CA PHE A 103 16.12 0.28 13.89
C PHE A 103 17.30 1.21 13.62
N THR A 104 17.48 1.64 12.40
CA THR A 104 18.47 2.67 12.05
C THR A 104 17.83 4.05 12.09
N GLU A 105 18.64 5.10 12.21
CA GLU A 105 18.12 6.48 12.15
C GLU A 105 17.34 6.75 10.87
N GLU A 106 17.80 6.22 9.74
CA GLU A 106 17.11 6.32 8.46
C GLU A 106 15.74 5.65 8.50
N PHE A 107 15.69 4.40 9.02
CA PHE A 107 14.43 3.68 9.16
C PHE A 107 13.47 4.39 10.12
N VAL A 108 13.96 4.88 11.25
CA VAL A 108 13.15 5.64 12.20
C VAL A 108 12.60 6.93 11.56
N SER A 109 13.41 7.62 10.77
CA SER A 109 12.97 8.79 10.00
C SER A 109 11.82 8.46 9.04
N LEU A 110 11.89 7.31 8.34
CA LEU A 110 10.85 6.86 7.42
C LEU A 110 9.54 6.50 8.14
N VAL A 111 9.60 5.84 9.29
CA VAL A 111 8.40 5.40 10.02
C VAL A 111 7.83 6.45 10.96
N ARG A 112 8.57 7.51 11.27
CA ARG A 112 8.19 8.57 12.20
C ARG A 112 6.79 9.16 11.96
N PRO A 113 6.34 9.42 10.72
CA PRO A 113 4.98 9.93 10.47
C PRO A 113 3.86 8.94 10.86
N PHE A 114 4.16 7.64 10.92
CA PHE A 114 3.22 6.55 11.12
C PHE A 114 3.18 6.03 12.56
N VAL A 115 4.10 6.49 13.43
CA VAL A 115 4.24 6.00 14.80
C VAL A 115 4.19 7.14 15.80
N SER A 116 3.70 6.82 17.00
CA SER A 116 3.65 7.74 18.13
C SER A 116 4.31 7.10 19.35
N LEU A 117 5.16 7.87 20.03
CA LEU A 117 5.78 7.49 21.29
C LEU A 117 4.88 7.78 22.50
N TYR A 118 3.56 7.90 22.29
CA TYR A 118 2.61 8.16 23.37
C TYR A 118 2.76 7.12 24.49
N SER A 119 2.84 7.60 25.72
CA SER A 119 2.98 6.84 26.96
C SER A 119 1.75 7.05 27.85
N ILE A 120 1.46 6.11 28.75
CA ILE A 120 0.30 6.19 29.68
C ILE A 120 0.63 7.06 30.90
N GLY A 121 1.85 7.47 31.07
CA GLY A 121 2.26 8.31 32.18
C GLY A 121 3.70 8.06 32.61
N LEU A 122 4.21 8.89 33.50
CA LEU A 122 5.53 8.72 34.08
C LEU A 122 5.58 7.47 34.98
N PRO A 123 6.74 6.80 35.12
CA PRO A 123 6.91 5.70 36.06
C PRO A 123 6.45 6.10 37.47
N GLY A 124 5.52 5.35 38.05
CA GLY A 124 4.95 5.63 39.38
C GLY A 124 3.61 6.40 39.37
N HIS A 125 3.18 6.94 38.27
CA HIS A 125 1.87 7.58 38.11
C HIS A 125 1.15 7.04 36.88
N PRO A 126 0.68 5.80 36.84
CA PRO A 126 -0.04 5.25 35.72
C PRO A 126 -1.38 6.01 35.57
N GLU A 127 -1.54 6.79 34.51
CA GLU A 127 -2.85 7.30 34.15
C GLU A 127 -3.78 6.12 33.89
N LYS A 128 -5.03 6.21 34.38
CA LYS A 128 -6.03 5.19 34.10
C LYS A 128 -6.24 5.13 32.59
N TYR A 129 -5.90 4.00 31.98
CA TYR A 129 -6.16 3.76 30.56
C TYR A 129 -7.66 3.82 30.31
N HIS A 130 -8.13 4.94 29.79
CA HIS A 130 -9.50 5.05 29.28
C HIS A 130 -9.60 4.24 27.99
N ARG A 131 -10.46 3.24 27.97
CA ARG A 131 -10.80 2.53 26.73
C ARG A 131 -11.39 3.54 25.75
N SER A 132 -10.59 4.01 24.81
CA SER A 132 -11.08 4.88 23.76
C SER A 132 -11.98 4.08 22.83
N VAL A 133 -13.21 4.52 22.68
CA VAL A 133 -14.10 4.06 21.61
C VAL A 133 -13.89 4.99 20.42
N ARG A 134 -13.67 4.42 19.27
CA ARG A 134 -13.50 5.16 18.01
C ARG A 134 -14.45 4.58 16.96
N ASN A 135 -15.20 5.46 16.34
CA ASN A 135 -16.06 5.15 15.21
C ASN A 135 -15.55 5.89 13.97
N ASP A 136 -15.36 5.17 12.88
CA ASP A 136 -15.02 5.72 11.58
C ASP A 136 -16.15 5.37 10.60
N LEU A 137 -16.81 6.36 10.04
CA LEU A 137 -17.83 6.19 9.01
C LEU A 137 -17.41 6.93 7.74
N ALA A 138 -17.37 6.24 6.61
CA ALA A 138 -17.11 6.83 5.32
C ALA A 138 -18.25 6.50 4.34
N VAL A 139 -18.79 7.53 3.71
CA VAL A 139 -19.83 7.43 2.67
C VAL A 139 -19.29 8.06 1.41
N LYS A 140 -19.27 7.33 0.31
CA LYS A 140 -18.87 7.84 -1.00
C LYS A 140 -19.96 7.66 -2.03
N GLY A 141 -20.01 8.60 -2.98
CA GLY A 141 -20.80 8.52 -4.19
C GLY A 141 -20.01 9.07 -5.36
N ALA A 142 -20.15 8.47 -6.52
CA ALA A 142 -19.51 8.96 -7.72
C ALA A 142 -20.40 8.77 -8.95
N PHE A 143 -20.28 9.70 -9.88
CA PHE A 143 -20.98 9.74 -11.15
C PHE A 143 -19.98 9.86 -12.29
N LYS A 144 -20.18 9.08 -13.35
CA LYS A 144 -19.43 9.16 -14.61
C LYS A 144 -20.37 9.37 -15.77
N SER A 145 -19.95 10.18 -16.75
CA SER A 145 -20.64 10.37 -18.02
C SER A 145 -19.70 10.18 -19.21
N GLY A 146 -20.25 9.88 -20.38
CA GLY A 146 -19.51 9.75 -21.61
C GLY A 146 -18.92 8.37 -21.90
N ILE A 147 -19.33 7.33 -21.17
CA ILE A 147 -18.95 5.93 -21.43
C ILE A 147 -20.18 5.18 -21.93
N PRO A 148 -20.26 4.78 -23.21
CA PRO A 148 -21.39 4.03 -23.75
C PRO A 148 -21.52 2.67 -23.05
N GLY A 149 -22.72 2.33 -22.57
CA GLY A 149 -23.06 1.04 -21.99
C GLY A 149 -22.69 0.87 -20.51
N GLU A 150 -21.98 1.80 -19.87
CA GLU A 150 -21.72 1.78 -18.42
C GLU A 150 -22.80 2.56 -17.68
N LYS A 151 -23.22 2.04 -16.53
CA LYS A 151 -24.08 2.79 -15.60
C LYS A 151 -23.25 3.83 -14.87
N GLU A 152 -23.79 5.02 -14.85
CA GLU A 152 -23.08 6.27 -14.60
C GLU A 152 -22.81 6.56 -13.12
N TRP A 153 -23.21 5.68 -12.19
CA TRP A 153 -23.07 5.94 -10.75
C TRP A 153 -22.58 4.74 -9.95
N ASN A 154 -21.78 5.01 -8.94
CA ASN A 154 -21.39 4.06 -7.91
C ASN A 154 -21.56 4.68 -6.52
N TYR A 155 -21.59 3.84 -5.50
CA TYR A 155 -21.53 4.27 -4.11
C TYR A 155 -20.77 3.29 -3.24
N GLY A 156 -20.41 3.73 -2.05
CA GLY A 156 -19.81 2.89 -1.04
C GLY A 156 -20.03 3.45 0.36
N LEU A 157 -20.21 2.54 1.31
CA LEU A 157 -20.32 2.83 2.73
C LEU A 157 -19.30 1.95 3.46
N LYS A 158 -18.55 2.53 4.38
CA LYS A 158 -17.66 1.83 5.30
C LYS A 158 -17.93 2.28 6.72
N TYR A 159 -17.93 1.34 7.64
CA TYR A 159 -18.01 1.61 9.07
C TYR A 159 -17.01 0.76 9.82
N ARG A 160 -16.29 1.36 10.77
CA ARG A 160 -15.39 0.66 11.67
C ARG A 160 -15.57 1.17 13.10
N LEU A 161 -15.77 0.22 14.02
CA LEU A 161 -15.76 0.43 15.47
C LEU A 161 -14.45 -0.13 16.04
N LYS A 162 -13.73 0.66 16.80
CA LYS A 162 -12.59 0.21 17.63
C LYS A 162 -12.86 0.51 19.09
N VAL A 163 -12.70 -0.48 19.97
CA VAL A 163 -12.81 -0.34 21.42
C VAL A 163 -11.46 -0.68 22.05
N GLY A 164 -10.64 0.35 22.25
CA GLY A 164 -9.24 0.18 22.63
C GLY A 164 -8.53 -0.74 21.65
N ASN A 165 -7.76 -1.71 22.18
CA ASN A 165 -7.11 -2.74 21.38
C ASN A 165 -7.82 -4.10 21.50
N MET A 166 -8.97 -4.17 22.20
CA MET A 166 -9.66 -5.44 22.49
C MET A 166 -10.59 -5.86 21.39
N LEU A 167 -11.32 -4.92 20.79
CA LEU A 167 -12.34 -5.20 19.79
C LEU A 167 -12.19 -4.25 18.61
N SER A 168 -12.20 -4.80 17.41
CA SER A 168 -12.39 -4.04 16.18
C SER A 168 -13.45 -4.74 15.33
N ALA A 169 -14.48 -4.02 14.93
CA ALA A 169 -15.50 -4.50 14.00
C ALA A 169 -15.55 -3.55 12.80
N ALA A 170 -15.55 -4.09 11.60
CA ALA A 170 -15.60 -3.31 10.37
C ALA A 170 -16.55 -3.94 9.36
N ALA A 171 -17.24 -3.09 8.62
CA ALA A 171 -18.10 -3.48 7.51
C ALA A 171 -17.97 -2.49 6.36
N ALA A 172 -18.02 -2.98 5.14
CA ALA A 172 -18.03 -2.19 3.94
C ALA A 172 -19.03 -2.76 2.94
N VAL A 173 -19.74 -1.88 2.26
CA VAL A 173 -20.59 -2.22 1.13
C VAL A 173 -20.32 -1.27 -0.01
N SER A 174 -20.35 -1.75 -1.23
CA SER A 174 -20.17 -0.90 -2.40
C SER A 174 -20.92 -1.42 -3.60
N LYS A 175 -21.17 -0.50 -4.54
CA LYS A 175 -21.69 -0.77 -5.86
C LYS A 175 -20.68 -0.26 -6.89
N ALA A 176 -20.25 -1.14 -7.80
CA ALA A 176 -19.35 -0.76 -8.89
C ALA A 176 -20.09 -0.03 -10.02
N TYR A 177 -19.35 0.69 -10.86
CA TYR A 177 -19.86 1.15 -12.14
C TYR A 177 -20.26 -0.04 -13.02
N GLY A 178 -21.34 0.07 -13.77
CA GLY A 178 -21.82 -1.00 -14.65
C GLY A 178 -22.64 -2.10 -13.97
N ALA A 179 -22.66 -2.18 -12.63
CA ALA A 179 -23.46 -3.15 -11.92
C ALA A 179 -24.96 -2.89 -12.10
N GLU A 180 -25.78 -3.98 -12.21
CA GLU A 180 -27.21 -3.88 -12.42
C GLU A 180 -27.97 -3.50 -11.14
N GLY A 181 -29.03 -2.70 -11.31
CA GLY A 181 -29.89 -2.28 -10.20
C GLY A 181 -29.26 -1.26 -9.26
N ALA A 182 -29.84 -1.09 -8.08
CA ALA A 182 -29.40 -0.19 -7.03
C ALA A 182 -28.71 -0.93 -5.86
N SER A 183 -28.82 -2.26 -5.82
CA SER A 183 -28.24 -3.08 -4.75
C SER A 183 -26.71 -3.05 -4.77
N PRO A 184 -26.05 -3.15 -3.59
CA PRO A 184 -24.61 -3.35 -3.54
C PRO A 184 -24.23 -4.66 -4.22
N ASP A 185 -23.07 -4.70 -4.85
CA ASP A 185 -22.50 -5.87 -5.50
C ASP A 185 -21.24 -6.40 -4.78
N ALA A 186 -20.70 -5.63 -3.84
CA ALA A 186 -19.58 -6.06 -3.01
C ALA A 186 -19.86 -5.79 -1.52
N PHE A 187 -19.55 -6.80 -0.71
CA PHE A 187 -19.65 -6.77 0.74
C PHE A 187 -18.32 -7.22 1.35
N ALA A 188 -17.92 -6.56 2.41
CA ALA A 188 -16.81 -6.98 3.26
C ALA A 188 -17.19 -6.74 4.72
N GLY A 189 -16.85 -7.69 5.59
CA GLY A 189 -17.13 -7.54 7.01
C GLY A 189 -16.21 -8.39 7.85
N SER A 190 -15.75 -7.84 8.98
CA SER A 190 -14.83 -8.55 9.87
C SER A 190 -14.94 -8.07 11.31
N VAL A 191 -14.73 -9.00 12.23
CA VAL A 191 -14.64 -8.75 13.65
C VAL A 191 -13.32 -9.33 14.17
N MET A 192 -12.57 -8.54 14.90
CA MET A 192 -11.33 -8.93 15.55
C MET A 192 -11.47 -8.75 17.05
N LEU A 193 -11.13 -9.81 17.80
CA LEU A 193 -11.05 -9.81 19.26
C LEU A 193 -9.61 -10.09 19.66
N GLU A 194 -9.05 -9.25 20.50
CA GLU A 194 -7.70 -9.43 21.04
C GLU A 194 -7.72 -9.64 22.56
N ALA A 195 -7.13 -10.75 22.99
CA ALA A 195 -7.00 -11.11 24.39
C ALA A 195 -5.56 -10.85 24.87
N ARG A 196 -5.29 -9.67 25.42
CA ARG A 196 -3.95 -9.26 25.89
C ARG A 196 -3.31 -10.24 26.87
N LYS A 197 -4.11 -10.82 27.78
CA LYS A 197 -3.62 -11.76 28.81
C LYS A 197 -3.01 -13.02 28.18
N PHE A 198 -3.55 -13.47 27.06
CA PHE A 198 -3.11 -14.68 26.34
C PHE A 198 -2.25 -14.36 25.12
N ARG A 199 -1.92 -13.08 24.87
CA ARG A 199 -1.21 -12.64 23.64
C ARG A 199 -1.79 -13.25 22.36
N GLY A 200 -3.12 -13.36 22.30
CA GLY A 200 -3.82 -14.00 21.20
C GLY A 200 -4.92 -13.12 20.66
N ARG A 201 -5.26 -13.34 19.40
CA ARG A 201 -6.40 -12.71 18.75
C ARG A 201 -7.14 -13.68 17.85
N ILE A 202 -8.40 -13.38 17.64
CA ILE A 202 -9.30 -14.10 16.73
C ILE A 202 -9.91 -13.10 15.78
N LEU A 203 -9.96 -13.47 14.50
CA LEU A 203 -10.60 -12.74 13.42
C LEU A 203 -11.69 -13.61 12.82
N VAL A 204 -12.84 -13.00 12.58
CA VAL A 204 -13.99 -13.65 11.90
C VAL A 204 -14.48 -12.74 10.78
N GLY A 205 -14.74 -13.29 9.62
CA GLY A 205 -15.12 -12.56 8.41
C GLY A 205 -13.96 -12.36 7.46
N ASP A 206 -13.77 -11.16 6.90
CA ASP A 206 -12.75 -10.86 5.91
C ASP A 206 -11.41 -10.50 6.56
N TYR A 207 -10.36 -11.19 6.16
CA TYR A 207 -9.02 -10.98 6.68
C TYR A 207 -7.95 -11.14 5.61
N ASN A 208 -6.75 -10.61 5.88
CA ASN A 208 -5.55 -10.85 5.07
C ASN A 208 -4.61 -11.77 5.82
N ALA A 209 -3.94 -12.65 5.08
CA ALA A 209 -2.88 -13.52 5.58
C ALA A 209 -1.64 -13.36 4.71
N ARG A 210 -0.52 -12.91 5.31
CA ARG A 210 0.73 -12.61 4.63
C ARG A 210 1.89 -13.15 5.43
N PHE A 211 2.56 -14.17 4.91
CA PHE A 211 3.64 -14.86 5.58
C PHE A 211 4.88 -14.94 4.68
N GLY A 212 6.07 -14.99 5.30
CA GLY A 212 7.35 -15.09 4.60
C GLY A 212 7.60 -13.94 3.62
N GLN A 213 8.15 -14.27 2.48
CA GLN A 213 8.31 -13.39 1.32
C GLN A 213 7.17 -13.57 0.29
N GLY A 214 6.17 -14.39 0.63
CA GLY A 214 4.95 -14.58 -0.14
C GLY A 214 5.00 -15.67 -1.20
N LEU A 215 5.85 -16.66 -1.06
CA LEU A 215 5.88 -17.79 -1.98
C LEU A 215 4.74 -18.80 -1.73
N ALA A 216 4.38 -19.04 -0.46
CA ALA A 216 3.24 -19.91 -0.15
C ALA A 216 1.94 -19.12 -0.03
N LEU A 217 1.93 -18.02 0.74
CA LEU A 217 0.70 -17.28 1.02
C LEU A 217 0.95 -15.79 1.15
N TRP A 218 0.38 -15.04 0.23
CA TRP A 218 0.30 -13.58 0.28
C TRP A 218 -0.98 -13.14 -0.41
N ASN A 219 -2.02 -12.90 0.34
CA ASN A 219 -3.25 -12.41 -0.24
C ASN A 219 -3.27 -10.88 -0.34
N GLY A 220 -4.02 -10.39 -1.30
CA GLY A 220 -4.01 -8.99 -1.70
C GLY A 220 -2.94 -8.68 -2.74
N SER A 221 -2.83 -7.43 -3.13
CA SER A 221 -1.82 -7.01 -4.09
C SER A 221 -0.41 -7.13 -3.50
N MET A 222 0.49 -7.58 -4.33
CA MET A 222 1.89 -7.70 -4.02
C MET A 222 2.64 -6.59 -4.76
N ILE A 223 3.32 -5.72 -4.01
CA ILE A 223 4.23 -4.74 -4.62
C ILE A 223 5.43 -5.51 -5.16
N ASN A 224 5.51 -5.60 -6.49
CA ASN A 224 6.59 -6.28 -7.19
C ASN A 224 7.63 -5.29 -7.74
N SER A 225 7.55 -4.03 -7.33
CA SER A 225 8.51 -3.01 -7.73
C SER A 225 9.81 -3.20 -6.96
N LEU A 226 10.87 -3.57 -7.66
CA LEU A 226 12.23 -3.72 -7.11
C LEU A 226 13.07 -2.48 -7.42
N THR A 227 12.50 -1.28 -7.20
CA THR A 227 13.14 -0.01 -7.56
C THR A 227 13.99 0.61 -6.46
N SER A 228 13.80 0.17 -5.22
CA SER A 228 14.56 0.63 -4.06
C SER A 228 14.95 -0.54 -3.16
N PRO A 229 16.12 -0.52 -2.49
CA PRO A 229 16.55 -1.58 -1.58
C PRO A 229 15.51 -1.94 -0.51
N SER A 230 14.76 -0.98 0.00
CA SER A 230 13.73 -1.20 1.03
C SER A 230 12.51 -2.01 0.54
N ALA A 231 12.30 -2.12 -0.78
CA ALA A 231 11.21 -2.92 -1.36
C ALA A 231 11.58 -4.40 -1.55
N PHE A 232 12.86 -4.76 -1.43
CA PHE A 232 13.34 -6.12 -1.71
C PHE A 232 12.91 -7.13 -0.65
N MET A 233 12.99 -6.76 0.63
CA MET A 233 12.52 -7.60 1.74
C MET A 233 11.09 -7.24 2.10
N LYS A 234 10.15 -8.14 1.88
CA LYS A 234 8.74 -7.92 2.21
C LYS A 234 8.51 -7.99 3.71
N LYS A 235 7.68 -7.11 4.21
CA LYS A 235 7.28 -7.05 5.62
C LYS A 235 5.97 -7.83 5.80
N ALA A 236 6.08 -9.12 6.13
CA ALA A 236 4.93 -9.99 6.33
C ALA A 236 4.10 -9.52 7.54
N SER A 237 2.86 -9.07 7.31
CA SER A 237 1.96 -8.57 8.35
C SER A 237 1.28 -9.67 9.18
N GLY A 238 1.47 -10.95 8.83
CA GLY A 238 0.73 -12.05 9.43
C GLY A 238 -0.76 -11.98 9.10
N LEU A 239 -1.60 -12.29 10.08
CA LEU A 239 -3.05 -12.13 9.95
C LEU A 239 -3.42 -10.65 10.22
N SER A 240 -4.33 -10.08 9.45
CA SER A 240 -4.82 -8.71 9.64
C SER A 240 -6.25 -8.56 9.16
N GLN A 241 -7.02 -7.70 9.82
CA GLN A 241 -8.41 -7.41 9.46
C GLN A 241 -8.49 -6.75 8.08
N SER A 242 -9.43 -7.19 7.25
CA SER A 242 -9.73 -6.56 5.96
C SER A 242 -11.10 -5.88 5.97
N TRP A 243 -11.20 -4.71 5.32
CA TRP A 243 -12.42 -3.89 5.25
C TRP A 243 -12.42 -3.02 3.98
N SER A 244 -11.88 -3.57 2.89
CA SER A 244 -11.83 -2.88 1.60
C SER A 244 -13.20 -2.79 0.93
N TYR A 245 -13.44 -1.74 0.16
CA TYR A 245 -14.65 -1.60 -0.67
C TYR A 245 -14.80 -2.71 -1.72
N THR A 246 -13.70 -3.24 -2.22
CA THR A 246 -13.76 -4.24 -3.28
C THR A 246 -13.89 -5.67 -2.76
N GLY A 247 -13.48 -5.93 -1.52
CA GLY A 247 -13.60 -7.26 -0.89
C GLY A 247 -12.95 -8.44 -1.61
N SER A 248 -12.45 -8.23 -2.84
CA SER A 248 -12.11 -9.29 -3.79
C SER A 248 -10.79 -10.04 -3.50
N SER A 249 -9.89 -9.44 -2.76
CA SER A 249 -8.57 -10.02 -2.46
C SER A 249 -8.42 -10.57 -1.04
N ALA A 250 -9.40 -10.34 -0.17
CA ALA A 250 -9.38 -10.83 1.20
C ALA A 250 -9.85 -12.29 1.28
N LEU A 251 -9.25 -13.05 2.20
CA LEU A 251 -9.75 -14.34 2.63
C LEU A 251 -11.00 -14.13 3.50
N THR A 252 -11.92 -15.09 3.52
CA THR A 252 -13.17 -14.98 4.28
C THR A 252 -13.36 -16.23 5.13
N GLY A 253 -13.50 -16.07 6.44
CA GLY A 253 -13.67 -17.21 7.34
C GLY A 253 -13.24 -16.90 8.77
N VAL A 254 -12.43 -17.76 9.36
CA VAL A 254 -11.94 -17.62 10.72
C VAL A 254 -10.41 -17.74 10.74
N ALA A 255 -9.78 -16.85 11.47
CA ALA A 255 -8.33 -16.87 11.65
C ALA A 255 -7.97 -16.46 13.08
N GLY A 256 -6.81 -16.88 13.55
CA GLY A 256 -6.31 -16.49 14.85
C GLY A 256 -4.82 -16.69 14.99
N ASP A 257 -4.21 -15.95 15.91
CA ASP A 257 -2.82 -16.14 16.31
C ASP A 257 -2.65 -16.10 17.84
N ILE A 258 -1.62 -16.75 18.32
CA ILE A 258 -1.23 -16.77 19.73
C ILE A 258 0.29 -16.70 19.86
N GLY A 259 0.77 -15.85 20.76
CA GLY A 259 2.19 -15.69 21.08
C GLY A 259 2.57 -16.52 22.31
N LEU A 260 3.50 -17.45 22.12
CA LEU A 260 4.03 -18.34 23.16
C LEU A 260 5.54 -18.11 23.32
N GLY A 261 5.92 -17.17 24.17
CA GLY A 261 7.33 -16.77 24.32
C GLY A 261 7.90 -16.19 23.02
N GLN A 262 8.86 -16.89 22.44
CA GLN A 262 9.47 -16.54 21.14
C GLN A 262 8.72 -17.12 19.93
N PHE A 263 7.69 -17.95 20.16
CA PHE A 263 6.89 -18.54 19.10
C PHE A 263 5.60 -17.76 18.88
N VAL A 264 5.20 -17.64 17.63
CA VAL A 264 3.87 -17.17 17.20
C VAL A 264 3.25 -18.27 16.37
N LEU A 265 2.11 -18.78 16.81
CA LEU A 265 1.30 -19.75 16.10
C LEU A 265 0.12 -19.03 15.47
N SER A 266 -0.06 -19.16 14.18
CA SER A 266 -1.21 -18.63 13.44
C SER A 266 -1.93 -19.78 12.74
N ALA A 267 -3.25 -19.80 12.83
CA ALA A 267 -4.09 -20.75 12.13
C ALA A 267 -5.25 -20.01 11.44
N PHE A 268 -5.67 -20.46 10.29
CA PHE A 268 -6.75 -19.84 9.55
C PHE A 268 -7.50 -20.86 8.69
N VAL A 269 -8.75 -20.52 8.41
CA VAL A 269 -9.61 -21.27 7.50
C VAL A 269 -10.27 -20.26 6.58
N ASP A 270 -9.99 -20.35 5.29
CA ASP A 270 -10.65 -19.57 4.24
C ASP A 270 -11.81 -20.38 3.66
N MET A 271 -12.95 -19.72 3.50
CA MET A 271 -14.20 -20.28 2.99
C MET A 271 -14.73 -19.36 1.88
N PRO A 272 -14.13 -19.33 0.69
CA PRO A 272 -14.49 -18.36 -0.37
C PRO A 272 -15.95 -18.44 -0.78
N GLY A 273 -16.59 -19.59 -0.70
CA GLY A 273 -18.01 -19.77 -1.00
C GLY A 273 -18.98 -19.03 -0.08
N LEU A 274 -18.53 -18.50 1.06
CA LEU A 274 -19.40 -17.69 1.94
C LEU A 274 -19.84 -16.38 1.28
N LYS A 275 -19.10 -15.84 0.32
CA LYS A 275 -19.47 -14.62 -0.43
C LYS A 275 -20.42 -14.91 -1.60
N ASP A 276 -20.44 -16.15 -2.09
CA ASP A 276 -21.20 -16.56 -3.27
C ASP A 276 -22.48 -17.33 -2.92
N ILE A 277 -22.98 -17.19 -1.70
CA ILE A 277 -24.22 -17.85 -1.25
C ILE A 277 -25.37 -17.38 -2.15
N LYS A 278 -25.79 -18.25 -3.07
CA LYS A 278 -26.99 -18.04 -3.90
C LYS A 278 -28.17 -18.71 -3.21
N ILE A 279 -29.18 -17.92 -2.94
CA ILE A 279 -30.48 -18.44 -2.45
C ILE A 279 -31.22 -18.99 -3.66
N LYS A 280 -31.34 -20.33 -3.76
CA LYS A 280 -32.17 -20.99 -4.76
C LYS A 280 -33.50 -21.39 -4.15
N GLN A 281 -34.56 -21.07 -4.85
CA GLN A 281 -35.90 -21.48 -4.46
C GLN A 281 -36.22 -22.82 -5.15
N TYR A 282 -36.34 -23.87 -4.37
CA TYR A 282 -36.76 -25.20 -4.83
C TYR A 282 -38.10 -25.55 -4.21
N GLY A 283 -39.16 -25.69 -5.04
CA GLY A 283 -40.45 -26.23 -4.62
C GLY A 283 -41.13 -25.51 -3.47
N GLY A 284 -40.86 -24.22 -3.26
CA GLY A 284 -41.40 -23.41 -2.13
C GLY A 284 -40.43 -23.26 -0.95
N ASP A 285 -39.41 -24.07 -0.86
CA ASP A 285 -38.37 -23.97 0.17
C ASP A 285 -37.18 -23.12 -0.29
N ILE A 286 -36.72 -22.25 0.58
CA ILE A 286 -35.54 -21.42 0.38
C ILE A 286 -34.33 -22.21 0.94
N LEU A 287 -33.57 -22.83 0.09
CA LEU A 287 -32.34 -23.55 0.48
C LEU A 287 -31.09 -22.78 -0.02
N PRO A 288 -30.14 -22.47 0.87
CA PRO A 288 -28.87 -21.92 0.46
C PRO A 288 -28.04 -23.00 -0.28
N ASP A 289 -27.56 -22.65 -1.47
CA ASP A 289 -26.65 -23.50 -2.24
C ASP A 289 -25.21 -23.23 -1.75
N PHE A 290 -24.71 -24.09 -0.86
CA PHE A 290 -23.37 -23.99 -0.31
C PHE A 290 -22.36 -24.76 -1.17
N ASN A 291 -21.57 -24.06 -1.95
CA ASN A 291 -20.35 -24.61 -2.51
C ASN A 291 -19.17 -24.19 -1.61
N LEU A 292 -19.07 -24.84 -0.44
CA LEU A 292 -18.07 -24.50 0.55
C LEU A 292 -16.73 -25.20 0.20
N ALA A 293 -15.89 -24.51 -0.58
CA ALA A 293 -14.48 -24.82 -0.61
C ALA A 293 -13.85 -24.37 0.72
N VAL A 294 -13.15 -25.26 1.40
CA VAL A 294 -12.48 -24.98 2.68
C VAL A 294 -10.98 -25.03 2.48
N ARG A 295 -10.29 -23.94 2.81
CA ARG A 295 -8.82 -23.79 2.66
C ARG A 295 -8.18 -23.57 4.02
N PRO A 296 -7.86 -24.62 4.77
CA PRO A 296 -7.15 -24.47 6.03
C PRO A 296 -5.67 -24.16 5.81
N GLY A 297 -5.07 -23.44 6.73
CA GLY A 297 -3.65 -23.19 6.75
C GLY A 297 -3.15 -22.80 8.13
N PHE A 298 -1.84 -22.89 8.31
CA PHE A 298 -1.17 -22.47 9.53
C PHE A 298 0.21 -21.89 9.26
N ASN A 299 0.70 -21.09 10.18
CA ASN A 299 2.08 -20.61 10.23
C ASN A 299 2.61 -20.76 11.65
N VAL A 300 3.81 -21.30 11.76
CA VAL A 300 4.57 -21.38 13.00
C VAL A 300 5.84 -20.55 12.82
N ALA A 301 5.99 -19.51 13.62
CA ALA A 301 7.13 -18.61 13.54
C ALA A 301 7.88 -18.56 14.88
N TRP A 302 9.18 -18.80 14.82
CA TRP A 302 10.12 -18.46 15.88
C TRP A 302 10.70 -17.07 15.61
N GLN A 303 10.72 -16.21 16.62
CA GLN A 303 11.15 -14.81 16.51
C GLN A 303 12.12 -14.47 17.64
N SER A 304 13.21 -13.81 17.27
CA SER A 304 14.20 -13.30 18.22
C SER A 304 14.65 -11.89 17.82
N ARG A 305 15.40 -11.23 18.67
CA ARG A 305 15.98 -9.91 18.36
C ARG A 305 17.00 -9.93 17.22
N PHE A 306 17.47 -11.08 16.79
CA PHE A 306 18.45 -11.21 15.70
C PHE A 306 17.82 -11.65 14.38
N GLY A 307 16.69 -12.35 14.44
CA GLY A 307 16.06 -12.90 13.25
C GLY A 307 14.80 -13.70 13.54
N GLN A 308 14.30 -14.30 12.49
CA GLN A 308 13.12 -15.15 12.50
C GLN A 308 13.32 -16.38 11.63
N LEU A 309 12.59 -17.44 11.98
CA LEU A 309 12.38 -18.62 11.17
C LEU A 309 10.90 -18.95 11.20
N SER A 310 10.25 -19.20 10.06
CA SER A 310 8.87 -19.65 10.06
C SER A 310 8.57 -20.72 9.02
N VAL A 311 7.52 -21.49 9.29
CA VAL A 311 6.97 -22.48 8.36
C VAL A 311 5.51 -22.15 8.14
N THR A 312 5.11 -22.05 6.88
CA THR A 312 3.71 -21.84 6.45
C THR A 312 3.24 -23.05 5.67
N HIS A 313 2.06 -23.53 5.97
CA HIS A 313 1.39 -24.60 5.24
C HIS A 313 -0.03 -24.20 4.90
N ILE A 314 -0.42 -24.41 3.65
CA ILE A 314 -1.78 -24.18 3.16
C ILE A 314 -2.28 -25.42 2.41
N MET A 315 -3.56 -25.68 2.58
CA MET A 315 -4.26 -26.74 1.86
C MET A 315 -5.49 -26.15 1.20
N GLN A 316 -5.76 -26.56 -0.02
CA GLN A 316 -6.98 -26.23 -0.74
C GLN A 316 -7.58 -27.52 -1.26
N ALA A 317 -8.70 -27.90 -0.69
CA ALA A 317 -9.47 -29.03 -1.16
C ALA A 317 -10.53 -28.51 -2.16
N GLU A 318 -10.15 -28.28 -3.40
CA GLU A 318 -11.09 -28.01 -4.48
C GLU A 318 -11.40 -29.31 -5.24
N ARG A 319 -12.66 -29.43 -5.73
CA ARG A 319 -13.07 -30.60 -6.54
C ARG A 319 -12.33 -30.69 -7.89
N VAL A 320 -11.76 -29.58 -8.37
CA VAL A 320 -11.18 -29.49 -9.70
C VAL A 320 -9.66 -29.48 -9.67
N VAL A 321 -9.03 -28.68 -8.80
CA VAL A 321 -7.57 -28.61 -8.65
C VAL A 321 -7.22 -28.44 -7.17
N PRO A 322 -6.82 -29.52 -6.48
CA PRO A 322 -6.32 -29.39 -5.12
C PRO A 322 -4.99 -28.61 -5.14
N GLU A 323 -4.78 -27.78 -4.14
CA GLU A 323 -3.52 -27.07 -3.93
C GLU A 323 -3.00 -27.39 -2.54
N MET A 324 -1.72 -27.73 -2.42
CA MET A 324 -1.08 -27.99 -1.14
C MET A 324 0.34 -27.47 -1.19
N LYS A 325 0.58 -26.38 -0.47
CA LYS A 325 1.89 -25.73 -0.45
C LYS A 325 2.45 -25.63 0.96
N THR A 326 3.75 -25.86 1.05
CA THR A 326 4.52 -25.63 2.29
C THR A 326 5.68 -24.71 1.97
N SER A 327 5.90 -23.70 2.81
CA SER A 327 7.11 -22.89 2.73
C SER A 327 7.82 -22.77 4.07
N ALA A 328 9.13 -22.55 3.99
CA ALA A 328 9.96 -22.17 5.12
C ALA A 328 10.64 -20.84 4.79
N ASP A 329 10.55 -19.87 5.67
CA ASP A 329 11.21 -18.57 5.53
C ASP A 329 12.17 -18.28 6.68
N VAL A 330 13.22 -17.56 6.35
CA VAL A 330 14.22 -17.08 7.28
C VAL A 330 14.54 -15.61 7.00
N ALA A 331 14.69 -14.82 8.04
CA ALA A 331 15.27 -13.49 7.95
C ALA A 331 16.20 -13.27 9.15
N TYR A 332 17.40 -12.79 8.90
CA TYR A 332 18.44 -12.60 9.89
C TYR A 332 19.15 -11.26 9.68
N CYS A 333 19.43 -10.57 10.78
CA CYS A 333 20.18 -9.31 10.76
C CYS A 333 21.50 -9.46 11.51
N ILE A 334 22.61 -9.29 10.80
CA ILE A 334 23.96 -9.34 11.38
C ILE A 334 24.68 -8.03 11.05
N ARG A 335 25.04 -7.26 12.10
CA ARG A 335 25.84 -6.02 11.93
C ARG A 335 25.31 -5.07 10.85
N GLY A 336 23.99 -4.95 10.74
CA GLY A 336 23.33 -4.09 9.75
C GLY A 336 23.17 -4.68 8.35
N VAL A 337 23.57 -5.95 8.15
CA VAL A 337 23.28 -6.71 6.94
C VAL A 337 22.04 -7.57 7.19
N ASN A 338 20.99 -7.34 6.42
CA ASN A 338 19.79 -8.19 6.42
C ASN A 338 19.97 -9.30 5.38
N ILE A 339 19.81 -10.54 5.80
CA ILE A 339 19.81 -11.73 4.93
C ILE A 339 18.44 -12.39 5.10
N TYR A 340 17.76 -12.68 4.00
CA TYR A 340 16.45 -13.28 4.05
C TYR A 340 16.25 -14.25 2.90
N GLY A 341 15.33 -15.19 3.09
CA GLY A 341 14.96 -16.14 2.06
C GLY A 341 13.69 -16.88 2.39
N GLU A 342 13.09 -17.45 1.37
CA GLU A 342 11.97 -18.37 1.48
C GLU A 342 12.12 -19.47 0.45
N ALA A 343 11.84 -20.69 0.86
CA ALA A 343 11.71 -21.85 -0.04
C ALA A 343 10.30 -22.43 0.12
N SER A 344 9.61 -22.67 -0.98
CA SER A 344 8.29 -23.28 -0.99
C SER A 344 8.24 -24.49 -1.91
N TYR A 345 7.38 -25.44 -1.57
CA TYR A 345 7.09 -26.62 -2.35
C TYR A 345 5.58 -26.81 -2.52
N ASP A 346 5.15 -26.94 -3.77
CA ASP A 346 3.79 -27.32 -4.14
C ASP A 346 3.73 -28.86 -4.29
N TRP A 347 3.02 -29.51 -3.37
CA TRP A 347 2.93 -30.96 -3.32
C TRP A 347 2.10 -31.56 -4.45
N VAL A 348 1.18 -30.81 -5.00
CA VAL A 348 0.31 -31.25 -6.10
C VAL A 348 0.97 -30.97 -7.44
N GLY A 349 1.40 -29.73 -7.67
CA GLY A 349 2.12 -29.34 -8.89
C GLY A 349 3.54 -29.88 -8.98
N ARG A 350 4.10 -30.38 -7.86
CA ARG A 350 5.50 -30.86 -7.74
C ARG A 350 6.52 -29.79 -8.14
N GLN A 351 6.18 -28.54 -7.85
CA GLN A 351 7.01 -27.39 -8.17
C GLN A 351 7.63 -26.80 -6.90
N TYR A 352 8.84 -26.30 -7.02
CA TYR A 352 9.51 -25.62 -5.94
C TYR A 352 9.86 -24.17 -6.34
N GLN A 353 9.87 -23.30 -5.35
CA GLN A 353 10.22 -21.90 -5.52
C GLN A 353 11.20 -21.52 -4.41
N ILE A 354 12.28 -20.87 -4.77
CA ILE A 354 13.30 -20.40 -3.84
C ILE A 354 13.57 -18.92 -4.12
N LEU A 355 13.61 -18.15 -3.06
CA LEU A 355 13.94 -16.76 -3.09
C LEU A 355 14.99 -16.48 -2.01
N SER A 356 16.05 -15.75 -2.33
CA SER A 356 17.07 -15.32 -1.36
C SER A 356 17.52 -13.91 -1.67
N GLY A 357 17.67 -13.09 -0.65
CA GLY A 357 18.09 -11.70 -0.81
C GLY A 357 18.92 -11.19 0.35
N THR A 358 19.61 -10.09 0.06
CA THR A 358 20.38 -9.34 1.04
C THR A 358 20.10 -7.86 0.89
N ASP A 359 20.22 -7.14 1.99
CA ASP A 359 20.09 -5.69 2.05
C ASP A 359 21.08 -5.16 3.08
N PHE A 360 21.95 -4.23 2.68
CA PHE A 360 23.04 -3.73 3.50
C PHE A 360 23.42 -2.29 3.16
N ARG A 361 24.01 -1.61 4.13
CA ARG A 361 24.64 -0.31 3.94
C ARG A 361 26.09 -0.52 3.52
N VAL A 362 26.46 0.08 2.39
CA VAL A 362 27.85 0.05 1.87
C VAL A 362 28.70 1.11 2.59
N CYS A 363 28.19 2.33 2.67
CA CYS A 363 28.78 3.47 3.37
C CYS A 363 27.66 4.44 3.80
N GLU A 364 28.02 5.51 4.47
CA GLU A 364 27.08 6.58 4.81
C GLU A 364 26.47 7.15 3.53
N GLY A 365 25.13 7.15 3.46
CA GLY A 365 24.39 7.62 2.29
C GLY A 365 24.27 6.64 1.12
N LEU A 366 24.81 5.40 1.20
CA LEU A 366 24.63 4.38 0.15
C LEU A 366 24.19 3.03 0.72
N ARG A 367 23.03 2.58 0.30
CA ARG A 367 22.43 1.28 0.63
C ARG A 367 22.22 0.45 -0.62
N MET A 368 22.45 -0.85 -0.55
CA MET A 368 22.26 -1.78 -1.67
C MET A 368 21.47 -3.00 -1.24
N ALA A 369 20.75 -3.58 -2.18
CA ALA A 369 20.05 -4.85 -2.01
C ALA A 369 20.20 -5.73 -3.24
N SER A 370 20.17 -7.04 -3.03
CA SER A 370 20.11 -8.04 -4.08
C SER A 370 19.05 -9.08 -3.80
N LEU A 371 18.48 -9.66 -4.86
CA LEU A 371 17.45 -10.69 -4.79
C LEU A 371 17.67 -11.73 -5.88
N LEU A 372 17.75 -12.99 -5.50
CA LEU A 372 17.78 -14.14 -6.38
C LEU A 372 16.42 -14.85 -6.32
N ARG A 373 15.89 -15.22 -7.46
CA ARG A 373 14.60 -15.93 -7.59
C ARG A 373 14.80 -17.16 -8.47
N PHE A 374 14.37 -18.29 -7.98
CA PHE A 374 14.43 -19.55 -8.68
C PHE A 374 13.11 -20.29 -8.50
N TYR A 375 12.26 -20.27 -9.51
CA TYR A 375 10.95 -20.91 -9.53
C TYR A 375 10.96 -21.97 -10.60
N SER A 376 10.80 -23.25 -10.22
CA SER A 376 10.83 -24.34 -11.19
C SER A 376 9.78 -24.12 -12.28
N ASP A 377 10.21 -24.30 -13.53
CA ASP A 377 9.38 -24.20 -14.74
C ASP A 377 8.73 -22.83 -15.01
N ASP A 378 9.00 -21.81 -14.19
CA ASP A 378 8.38 -20.48 -14.36
C ASP A 378 9.40 -19.37 -14.53
N LEU A 379 10.34 -19.19 -13.59
CA LEU A 379 11.20 -17.99 -13.54
C LEU A 379 12.54 -18.24 -12.87
N TYR A 380 13.60 -17.77 -13.50
CA TYR A 380 14.90 -17.53 -12.86
C TYR A 380 15.21 -16.04 -12.94
N GLY A 381 15.47 -15.40 -11.80
CA GLY A 381 15.63 -13.97 -11.76
C GLY A 381 16.73 -13.50 -10.82
N ILE A 382 17.37 -12.41 -11.21
CA ILE A 382 18.29 -11.66 -10.37
C ILE A 382 17.91 -10.18 -10.42
N ALA A 383 17.81 -9.57 -9.25
CA ALA A 383 17.59 -8.15 -9.12
C ALA A 383 18.64 -7.53 -8.19
N VAL A 384 19.08 -6.34 -8.53
CA VAL A 384 20.00 -5.51 -7.73
C VAL A 384 19.44 -4.10 -7.70
N SER A 385 19.49 -3.46 -6.53
CA SER A 385 19.11 -2.07 -6.38
C SER A 385 20.05 -1.35 -5.43
N GLY A 386 20.27 -0.06 -5.68
CA GLY A 386 20.97 0.84 -4.80
C GLY A 386 20.16 2.10 -4.53
N ALA A 387 20.30 2.65 -3.33
CA ALA A 387 19.74 3.94 -2.95
C ALA A 387 20.86 4.82 -2.39
N TYR A 388 20.91 6.07 -2.83
CA TYR A 388 21.83 7.05 -2.31
C TYR A 388 21.10 8.28 -1.80
N ASP A 389 21.62 8.85 -0.72
CA ASP A 389 21.16 10.09 -0.10
C ASP A 389 22.37 10.90 0.33
N VAL A 390 22.74 11.89 -0.49
CA VAL A 390 23.94 12.72 -0.26
C VAL A 390 23.58 14.19 -0.45
N LYS A 391 23.52 14.93 0.65
CA LYS A 391 23.19 16.37 0.68
C LYS A 391 21.85 16.67 -0.02
N ALA A 392 21.93 17.43 -1.13
CA ALA A 392 20.78 17.85 -1.94
C ALA A 392 20.34 16.81 -2.98
N HIS A 393 21.05 15.67 -3.08
CA HIS A 393 20.82 14.66 -4.10
C HIS A 393 20.40 13.33 -3.47
N LYS A 394 19.27 12.80 -3.90
CA LYS A 394 18.77 11.48 -3.53
C LYS A 394 18.45 10.71 -4.80
N GLY A 395 18.56 9.41 -4.74
CA GLY A 395 18.11 8.62 -5.86
C GLY A 395 18.21 7.13 -5.64
N THR A 396 17.67 6.41 -6.60
CA THR A 396 17.70 4.95 -6.63
C THR A 396 18.06 4.48 -8.03
N PHE A 397 18.75 3.38 -8.10
CA PHE A 397 18.94 2.64 -9.34
C PHE A 397 18.60 1.17 -9.11
N SER A 398 18.06 0.52 -10.13
CA SER A 398 17.74 -0.91 -10.06
C SER A 398 17.89 -1.56 -11.42
N VAL A 399 18.28 -2.83 -11.40
CA VAL A 399 18.27 -3.73 -12.55
C VAL A 399 17.63 -5.03 -12.11
N ASP A 400 16.64 -5.49 -12.86
CA ASP A 400 15.93 -6.75 -12.65
C ASP A 400 15.94 -7.56 -13.94
N THR A 401 16.57 -8.73 -13.93
CA THR A 401 16.67 -9.64 -15.07
C THR A 401 15.97 -10.93 -14.77
N GLU A 402 15.10 -11.35 -15.67
CA GLU A 402 14.23 -12.52 -15.57
C GLU A 402 14.39 -13.40 -16.82
N TYR A 403 14.67 -14.65 -16.60
CA TYR A 403 14.64 -15.71 -17.60
C TYR A 403 13.47 -16.65 -17.34
N TYR A 404 12.70 -16.95 -18.35
CA TYR A 404 11.56 -17.87 -18.31
C TYR A 404 11.91 -19.15 -19.05
N PRO A 405 12.04 -20.29 -18.33
CA PRO A 405 12.36 -21.59 -18.96
C PRO A 405 11.30 -22.04 -19.96
N VAL A 406 10.03 -21.74 -19.65
CA VAL A 406 8.93 -21.97 -20.60
C VAL A 406 8.75 -20.73 -21.46
N PRO A 407 8.86 -20.82 -22.78
CA PRO A 407 8.72 -19.70 -23.69
C PRO A 407 7.39 -18.97 -23.51
N LYS A 408 7.43 -17.64 -23.36
CA LYS A 408 6.23 -16.79 -23.21
C LYS A 408 5.52 -16.52 -24.56
N SER A 409 6.12 -16.89 -25.68
CA SER A 409 5.55 -16.83 -27.03
C SER A 409 6.04 -18.01 -27.87
N LYS A 410 5.20 -18.49 -28.78
CA LYS A 410 5.56 -19.58 -29.71
C LYS A 410 6.65 -19.18 -30.72
N ASP A 411 6.87 -17.89 -30.90
CA ASP A 411 7.81 -17.33 -31.88
C ASP A 411 9.22 -17.13 -31.32
N VAL A 412 9.47 -17.52 -30.06
CA VAL A 412 10.74 -17.24 -29.36
C VAL A 412 11.18 -18.47 -28.56
N ASP A 413 12.38 -18.95 -28.80
CA ASP A 413 12.97 -20.08 -28.05
C ASP A 413 13.46 -19.64 -26.66
N LEU A 414 13.88 -18.37 -26.53
CA LEU A 414 14.42 -17.79 -25.30
C LEU A 414 13.55 -16.63 -24.83
N SER A 415 12.95 -16.76 -23.65
CA SER A 415 12.18 -15.68 -23.02
C SER A 415 12.98 -15.01 -21.92
N LEU A 416 13.56 -13.85 -22.25
CA LEU A 416 14.36 -13.02 -21.35
C LEU A 416 13.71 -11.64 -21.20
N GLN A 417 13.63 -11.13 -19.96
CA GLN A 417 13.26 -9.76 -19.66
C GLN A 417 14.33 -9.09 -18.81
N CYS A 418 14.70 -7.88 -19.18
CA CYS A 418 15.53 -7.01 -18.35
C CYS A 418 14.81 -5.67 -18.14
N LYS A 419 14.72 -5.24 -16.88
CA LYS A 419 14.21 -3.92 -16.49
C LYS A 419 15.30 -3.16 -15.79
N GLY A 420 15.58 -1.95 -16.23
CA GLY A 420 16.42 -0.99 -15.56
C GLY A 420 15.62 0.24 -15.16
N GLN A 421 15.87 0.78 -14.00
CA GLN A 421 15.25 2.05 -13.58
C GLN A 421 16.27 2.89 -12.81
N PHE A 422 16.27 4.17 -13.11
CA PHE A 422 17.05 5.18 -12.41
C PHE A 422 16.13 6.33 -12.03
N ASN A 423 16.14 6.69 -10.73
CA ASN A 423 15.40 7.82 -10.19
C ASN A 423 16.41 8.76 -9.55
N TRP A 424 16.25 10.05 -9.80
CA TRP A 424 17.08 11.10 -9.24
C TRP A 424 16.20 12.25 -8.78
N GLU A 425 16.46 12.69 -7.56
CA GLU A 425 15.83 13.84 -6.93
C GLU A 425 16.94 14.82 -6.54
N TRP A 426 16.77 16.06 -6.95
CA TRP A 426 17.69 17.16 -6.65
C TRP A 426 16.92 18.31 -6.05
N GLN A 427 17.22 18.62 -4.79
CA GLN A 427 16.72 19.79 -4.09
C GLN A 427 17.54 21.00 -4.53
N ILE A 428 17.06 21.75 -5.52
CA ILE A 428 17.74 22.92 -6.11
C ILE A 428 17.82 24.04 -5.07
N ILE A 429 16.71 24.33 -4.40
CA ILE A 429 16.55 25.24 -3.26
C ILE A 429 15.47 24.66 -2.33
N ASP A 430 15.32 25.22 -1.13
CA ASP A 430 14.40 24.68 -0.11
C ASP A 430 12.95 24.51 -0.60
N CYS A 431 12.50 25.32 -1.55
CA CYS A 431 11.14 25.29 -2.08
C CYS A 431 11.03 24.67 -3.49
N LEU A 432 12.13 24.27 -4.13
CA LEU A 432 12.12 23.75 -5.49
C LEU A 432 12.92 22.46 -5.60
N THR A 433 12.25 21.38 -5.97
CA THR A 433 12.83 20.05 -6.18
C THR A 433 12.64 19.63 -7.63
N PHE A 434 13.70 19.17 -8.26
CA PHE A 434 13.69 18.51 -9.55
C PHE A 434 13.74 17.00 -9.34
N LYS A 435 12.86 16.26 -10.03
CA LYS A 435 12.86 14.79 -10.03
C LYS A 435 12.95 14.27 -11.45
N MET A 436 13.77 13.25 -11.67
CA MET A 436 13.91 12.58 -12.96
C MET A 436 13.80 11.07 -12.77
N ARG A 437 13.06 10.41 -13.65
CA ARG A 437 12.99 8.95 -13.78
C ARG A 437 13.33 8.55 -15.20
N VAL A 438 14.19 7.57 -15.34
CA VAL A 438 14.44 6.85 -16.58
C VAL A 438 14.20 5.37 -16.33
N SER A 439 13.34 4.76 -17.11
CA SER A 439 13.02 3.33 -17.00
C SER A 439 13.10 2.69 -18.38
N GLU A 440 13.81 1.58 -18.46
CA GLU A 440 13.99 0.79 -19.67
C GLU A 440 13.54 -0.63 -19.40
N ARG A 441 12.75 -1.20 -20.32
CA ARG A 441 12.37 -2.61 -20.28
C ARG A 441 12.65 -3.24 -21.64
N LEU A 442 13.50 -4.25 -21.62
CA LEU A 442 13.86 -5.08 -22.77
C LEU A 442 13.22 -6.45 -22.63
N ARG A 443 12.66 -6.97 -23.71
CA ARG A 443 12.09 -8.34 -23.78
C ARG A 443 12.46 -8.98 -25.09
N THR A 444 12.61 -10.31 -25.07
CA THR A 444 12.79 -11.10 -26.29
C THR A 444 11.48 -11.44 -26.98
N TRP A 445 10.33 -11.21 -26.35
CA TRP A 445 8.98 -11.50 -26.88
C TRP A 445 8.05 -10.29 -26.85
N GLY A 446 7.07 -10.28 -27.72
CA GLY A 446 6.04 -9.23 -27.80
C GLY A 446 6.63 -7.86 -28.18
N VAL A 447 6.40 -6.85 -27.34
CA VAL A 447 7.01 -5.53 -27.54
C VAL A 447 8.39 -5.53 -26.88
N ASN A 448 9.43 -5.53 -27.70
CA ASN A 448 10.81 -5.78 -27.28
C ASN A 448 11.36 -4.70 -26.36
N THR A 449 11.09 -3.44 -26.64
CA THR A 449 11.66 -2.30 -25.92
C THR A 449 10.58 -1.34 -25.45
N ARG A 450 10.69 -0.86 -24.23
CA ARG A 450 9.85 0.21 -23.68
C ARG A 450 10.72 1.14 -22.83
N THR A 451 10.93 2.35 -23.32
CA THR A 451 11.68 3.42 -22.66
C THR A 451 10.70 4.47 -22.14
N ASP A 452 10.79 4.83 -20.87
CA ASP A 452 9.96 5.83 -20.21
C ASP A 452 10.87 6.86 -19.51
N ILE A 453 10.76 8.12 -19.89
CA ILE A 453 11.50 9.23 -19.31
C ILE A 453 10.51 10.23 -18.75
N ARG A 454 10.64 10.51 -17.44
CA ARG A 454 9.78 11.45 -16.74
C ARG A 454 10.61 12.49 -15.99
N THR A 455 10.19 13.73 -16.07
CA THR A 455 10.76 14.82 -15.29
C THR A 455 9.66 15.60 -14.60
N ASP A 456 9.86 15.91 -13.31
CA ASP A 456 8.96 16.68 -12.48
C ASP A 456 9.69 17.87 -11.88
N PHE A 457 9.11 19.05 -11.98
CA PHE A 457 9.50 20.25 -11.24
C PHE A 457 8.47 20.50 -10.15
N CYS A 458 8.87 20.32 -8.91
CA CYS A 458 8.01 20.43 -7.74
C CYS A 458 8.38 21.68 -6.93
N TYR A 459 7.46 22.62 -6.85
CA TYR A 459 7.57 23.80 -6.01
C TYR A 459 6.65 23.65 -4.80
N ALA A 460 7.14 23.92 -3.60
CA ALA A 460 6.33 23.94 -2.38
C ALA A 460 6.86 25.03 -1.44
N LYS A 461 6.02 26.00 -1.15
CA LYS A 461 6.31 27.06 -0.17
C LYS A 461 5.03 27.51 0.52
N ASP A 462 5.08 27.58 1.84
CA ASP A 462 3.95 27.96 2.69
C ASP A 462 2.68 27.13 2.39
N CYS A 463 1.62 27.77 1.92
CA CYS A 463 0.35 27.12 1.58
C CYS A 463 0.19 26.82 0.08
N ILE A 464 1.20 27.09 -0.74
CA ILE A 464 1.14 26.92 -2.19
C ILE A 464 2.09 25.81 -2.63
N SER A 465 1.62 24.95 -3.53
CA SER A 465 2.43 23.97 -4.23
C SER A 465 2.14 24.01 -5.72
N ALA A 466 3.15 23.68 -6.52
CA ALA A 466 2.98 23.54 -7.95
C ALA A 466 3.84 22.37 -8.46
N THR A 467 3.34 21.59 -9.40
CA THR A 467 4.08 20.51 -10.05
C THR A 467 3.91 20.61 -11.55
N ALA A 468 5.02 20.66 -12.28
CA ALA A 468 5.04 20.50 -13.72
C ALA A 468 5.65 19.16 -14.07
N ARG A 469 4.92 18.28 -14.78
CA ARG A 469 5.38 16.97 -15.24
C ARG A 469 5.50 16.92 -16.74
N PHE A 470 6.61 16.35 -17.19
CA PHE A 470 6.84 15.99 -18.59
C PHE A 470 7.19 14.50 -18.63
N ASN A 471 6.41 13.73 -19.37
CA ASN A 471 6.62 12.30 -19.53
C ASN A 471 6.60 11.93 -21.01
N VAL A 472 7.64 11.24 -21.45
CA VAL A 472 7.81 10.71 -22.80
C VAL A 472 8.00 9.21 -22.70
N LEU A 473 7.20 8.45 -23.42
CA LEU A 473 7.28 7.02 -23.51
C LEU A 473 7.47 6.59 -24.95
N ARG A 474 8.46 5.74 -25.19
CA ARG A 474 8.72 5.10 -26.48
C ARG A 474 8.59 3.59 -26.36
N CYS A 475 7.67 3.02 -27.14
CA CYS A 475 7.43 1.59 -27.18
C CYS A 475 7.09 1.18 -28.63
N ARG A 476 5.82 1.09 -29.06
CA ARG A 476 5.44 0.94 -30.47
C ARG A 476 5.49 2.26 -31.22
N GLY A 477 5.23 3.33 -30.53
CA GLY A 477 5.32 4.71 -31.00
C GLY A 477 5.92 5.60 -29.92
N THR A 478 5.84 6.91 -30.11
CA THR A 478 6.23 7.89 -29.10
C THR A 478 4.98 8.52 -28.52
N SER A 479 4.84 8.44 -27.21
CA SER A 479 3.72 8.96 -26.45
C SER A 479 4.15 10.04 -25.48
N PHE A 480 3.28 11.01 -25.23
CA PHE A 480 3.55 12.15 -24.36
C PHE A 480 2.39 12.33 -23.37
N VAL A 481 2.74 12.59 -22.13
CA VAL A 481 1.79 13.05 -21.10
C VAL A 481 2.45 14.16 -20.29
N ASN A 482 1.87 15.35 -20.36
CA ASN A 482 2.37 16.52 -19.66
C ASN A 482 1.25 17.13 -18.84
N TYR A 483 1.56 17.67 -17.64
CA TYR A 483 0.58 18.41 -16.87
C TYR A 483 1.20 19.48 -15.98
N LEU A 484 0.35 20.43 -15.61
CA LEU A 484 0.59 21.38 -14.53
C LEU A 484 -0.45 21.12 -13.43
N GLU A 485 0.01 21.02 -12.21
CA GLU A 485 -0.84 20.94 -11.01
C GLU A 485 -0.51 22.09 -10.09
N GLY A 486 -1.52 22.83 -9.66
CA GLY A 486 -1.44 23.84 -8.62
C GLY A 486 -2.18 23.38 -7.38
N GLY A 487 -1.60 23.58 -6.21
CA GLY A 487 -2.18 23.23 -4.91
C GLY A 487 -2.21 24.42 -3.96
N TYR A 488 -3.29 24.53 -3.22
CA TYR A 488 -3.43 25.45 -2.11
C TYR A 488 -3.89 24.69 -0.87
N LYS A 489 -3.14 24.82 0.23
CA LYS A 489 -3.49 24.20 1.49
C LYS A 489 -3.36 25.21 2.62
N ARG A 490 -4.45 25.40 3.34
CA ARG A 490 -4.47 26.25 4.53
C ARG A 490 -5.48 25.73 5.54
N ASN A 491 -5.03 25.52 6.77
CA ASN A 491 -5.87 25.08 7.90
C ASN A 491 -6.72 23.84 7.56
N ASN A 492 -8.02 24.06 7.34
CA ASN A 492 -9.02 23.00 7.14
C ASN A 492 -9.34 22.76 5.67
N LEU A 493 -8.76 23.51 4.74
CA LEU A 493 -9.05 23.42 3.32
C LEU A 493 -7.79 23.10 2.53
N SER A 494 -7.88 22.11 1.65
CA SER A 494 -6.90 21.89 0.58
C SER A 494 -7.60 21.74 -0.76
N VAL A 495 -7.05 22.39 -1.77
CA VAL A 495 -7.56 22.39 -3.14
C VAL A 495 -6.40 22.15 -4.08
N TYR A 496 -6.57 21.22 -5.03
CA TYR A 496 -5.61 20.94 -6.09
C TYR A 496 -6.31 20.97 -7.42
N ALA A 497 -5.75 21.73 -8.35
CA ALA A 497 -6.22 21.79 -9.73
C ALA A 497 -5.12 21.34 -10.67
N ARG A 498 -5.46 20.45 -11.61
CA ARG A 498 -4.55 19.93 -12.63
C ARG A 498 -5.12 20.13 -14.01
N GLN A 499 -4.27 20.56 -14.93
CA GLN A 499 -4.54 20.60 -16.36
C GLN A 499 -3.47 19.82 -17.08
N GLY A 500 -3.86 18.85 -17.88
CA GLY A 500 -2.94 17.98 -18.60
C GLY A 500 -3.29 17.83 -20.08
N PHE A 501 -2.28 17.38 -20.81
CA PHE A 501 -2.33 17.11 -22.23
C PHE A 501 -1.66 15.77 -22.50
N PHE A 502 -2.23 14.94 -23.40
CA PHE A 502 -1.67 13.65 -23.77
C PHE A 502 -1.86 13.32 -25.25
N ILE A 503 -0.85 12.62 -25.78
CA ILE A 503 -0.86 11.98 -27.09
C ILE A 503 -0.35 10.56 -26.90
N VAL A 504 -1.23 9.58 -27.07
CA VAL A 504 -0.95 8.15 -26.90
C VAL A 504 -1.74 7.38 -27.95
N ASP A 505 -1.11 7.02 -29.05
CA ASP A 505 -1.80 6.47 -30.21
C ASP A 505 -2.06 4.96 -30.10
N ASN A 506 -1.19 4.20 -29.43
CA ASN A 506 -1.30 2.76 -29.27
C ASN A 506 -1.61 2.38 -27.83
N TRP A 507 -2.39 1.33 -27.63
CA TRP A 507 -2.71 0.84 -26.28
C TRP A 507 -1.47 0.35 -25.51
N ASP A 508 -0.47 -0.21 -26.23
CA ASP A 508 0.78 -0.66 -25.61
C ASP A 508 1.64 0.49 -25.08
N ASP A 509 1.42 1.70 -25.63
CA ASP A 509 2.12 2.94 -25.28
C ASP A 509 1.40 3.75 -24.20
N ARG A 510 0.30 3.21 -23.61
CA ARG A 510 -0.45 3.94 -22.57
C ARG A 510 0.42 4.31 -21.39
N ILE A 511 0.18 5.49 -20.86
CA ILE A 511 0.88 6.03 -19.68
C ILE A 511 -0.12 6.10 -18.52
N TYR A 512 0.26 5.53 -17.40
CA TYR A 512 -0.52 5.64 -16.17
C TYR A 512 -0.10 6.91 -15.42
N VAL A 513 -1.08 7.62 -14.87
CA VAL A 513 -0.83 8.85 -14.12
C VAL A 513 -1.60 8.82 -12.82
N TYR A 514 -0.89 8.92 -11.70
CA TYR A 514 -1.54 9.08 -10.41
C TYR A 514 -2.31 10.40 -10.33
N GLU A 515 -3.56 10.32 -9.90
CA GLU A 515 -4.40 11.47 -9.59
C GLU A 515 -4.81 11.44 -8.11
N ARG A 516 -4.75 12.60 -7.48
CA ARG A 516 -5.24 12.74 -6.10
C ARG A 516 -6.71 12.37 -6.02
N ASP A 517 -7.08 11.65 -4.97
CA ASP A 517 -8.46 11.24 -4.71
C ASP A 517 -8.73 11.19 -3.20
N ALA A 518 -9.97 10.91 -2.81
CA ALA A 518 -10.35 10.73 -1.43
C ALA A 518 -9.72 9.46 -0.82
N PRO A 519 -9.50 9.40 0.50
CA PRO A 519 -9.03 8.18 1.16
C PRO A 519 -9.91 6.97 0.86
N GLY A 520 -9.29 5.81 0.61
CA GLY A 520 -9.98 4.59 0.18
C GLY A 520 -10.42 4.60 -1.28
N SER A 521 -9.94 5.58 -2.05
CA SER A 521 -10.10 5.66 -3.51
C SER A 521 -8.76 6.02 -4.10
N PHE A 522 -8.04 5.03 -4.60
CA PHE A 522 -6.76 5.22 -5.28
C PHE A 522 -6.99 5.29 -6.79
N ASN A 523 -6.57 6.36 -7.44
CA ASN A 523 -6.89 6.63 -8.83
C ASN A 523 -5.64 6.77 -9.70
N VAL A 524 -5.48 5.83 -10.62
CA VAL A 524 -4.36 5.80 -11.58
C VAL A 524 -4.91 5.53 -12.98
N PRO A 525 -5.52 6.54 -13.63
CA PRO A 525 -6.06 6.37 -14.97
C PRO A 525 -4.97 6.10 -16.00
N ALA A 526 -5.29 5.25 -16.97
CA ALA A 526 -4.49 5.04 -18.16
C ALA A 526 -4.82 6.12 -19.20
N MET A 527 -3.84 6.93 -19.57
CA MET A 527 -3.96 7.92 -20.65
C MET A 527 -3.81 7.22 -22.00
N TYR A 528 -4.84 7.34 -22.86
CA TYR A 528 -4.91 6.72 -24.17
C TYR A 528 -5.76 7.56 -25.13
N GLY A 529 -5.24 7.80 -26.32
CA GLY A 529 -5.80 8.71 -27.32
C GLY A 529 -5.06 10.05 -27.36
N ARG A 530 -5.68 11.08 -27.93
CA ARG A 530 -5.12 12.45 -28.03
C ARG A 530 -6.09 13.42 -27.39
N GLY A 531 -5.72 14.02 -26.28
CA GLY A 531 -6.68 14.81 -25.53
C GLY A 531 -6.10 15.73 -24.48
N LEU A 532 -7.05 16.39 -23.81
CA LEU A 532 -6.85 17.25 -22.67
C LEU A 532 -7.61 16.65 -21.48
N TRP A 533 -7.03 16.74 -20.28
CA TRP A 533 -7.78 16.43 -19.06
C TRP A 533 -7.56 17.50 -18.02
N THR A 534 -8.63 17.75 -17.27
CA THR A 534 -8.64 18.67 -16.14
C THR A 534 -9.15 17.93 -14.92
N SER A 535 -8.54 18.12 -13.78
CA SER A 535 -9.07 17.61 -12.51
C SER A 535 -8.99 18.68 -11.42
N LEU A 536 -9.99 18.68 -10.54
CA LEU A 536 -10.06 19.51 -9.34
C LEU A 536 -10.39 18.61 -8.16
N VAL A 537 -9.56 18.69 -7.12
CA VAL A 537 -9.72 17.95 -5.88
C VAL A 537 -9.78 18.92 -4.71
N MET A 538 -10.78 18.75 -3.85
CA MET A 538 -10.96 19.54 -2.63
C MET A 538 -11.08 18.59 -1.44
N ALA A 539 -10.37 18.88 -0.36
CA ALA A 539 -10.58 18.28 0.95
C ALA A 539 -10.84 19.38 1.97
N TRP A 540 -11.95 19.26 2.67
CA TRP A 540 -12.39 20.23 3.66
C TRP A 540 -12.74 19.56 4.98
N ARG A 541 -12.05 19.97 6.06
CA ARG A 541 -12.37 19.60 7.43
C ARG A 541 -13.34 20.63 8.00
N PHE A 542 -14.65 20.30 8.03
CA PHE A 542 -15.70 21.22 8.48
C PHE A 542 -15.96 21.16 9.99
N ALA A 543 -15.46 20.11 10.68
CA ALA A 543 -15.52 19.98 12.13
C ALA A 543 -14.33 19.12 12.61
N SER A 544 -14.16 19.01 13.93
CA SER A 544 -13.16 18.08 14.51
C SER A 544 -13.38 16.63 14.10
N VAL A 545 -14.65 16.27 13.80
CA VAL A 545 -15.09 14.90 13.50
C VAL A 545 -15.42 14.69 12.01
N GLY A 546 -15.54 15.74 11.19
CA GLY A 546 -16.07 15.64 9.83
C GLY A 546 -15.11 16.15 8.74
N ARG A 547 -14.99 15.38 7.64
CA ARG A 547 -14.26 15.77 6.44
C ARG A 547 -15.08 15.50 5.20
N LEU A 548 -15.03 16.41 4.26
CA LEU A 548 -15.60 16.30 2.92
C LEU A 548 -14.46 16.24 1.91
N TYR A 549 -14.50 15.26 1.04
CA TYR A 549 -13.66 15.18 -0.15
C TYR A 549 -14.55 15.30 -1.38
N ALA A 550 -14.15 16.16 -2.31
CA ALA A 550 -14.80 16.32 -3.60
C ALA A 550 -13.75 16.25 -4.70
N ARG A 551 -14.01 15.46 -5.74
CA ARG A 551 -13.17 15.39 -6.93
C ARG A 551 -14.06 15.52 -8.15
N THR A 552 -13.66 16.37 -9.09
CA THR A 552 -14.22 16.40 -10.43
C THR A 552 -13.11 16.29 -11.44
N SER A 553 -13.37 15.55 -12.52
CA SER A 553 -12.45 15.44 -13.64
C SER A 553 -13.21 15.44 -14.96
N TYR A 554 -12.57 16.03 -15.97
CA TYR A 554 -13.08 16.06 -17.35
C TYR A 554 -11.96 15.74 -18.31
N THR A 555 -12.19 14.77 -19.20
CA THR A 555 -11.27 14.41 -20.28
C THR A 555 -11.96 14.61 -21.61
N SER A 556 -11.35 15.38 -22.50
CA SER A 556 -11.81 15.61 -23.87
C SER A 556 -10.77 15.14 -24.89
N TYR A 557 -11.21 14.83 -26.09
CA TYR A 557 -10.37 14.27 -27.16
C TYR A 557 -10.39 15.14 -28.41
N PRO A 558 -10.06 16.46 -28.34
CA PRO A 558 -10.17 17.37 -29.47
C PRO A 558 -9.18 17.07 -30.60
N PHE A 559 -8.10 16.36 -30.34
CA PHE A 559 -7.03 16.06 -31.29
C PHE A 559 -7.11 14.66 -31.88
N MET A 560 -8.21 13.94 -31.66
CA MET A 560 -8.46 12.66 -32.31
C MET A 560 -8.98 12.88 -33.73
N PRO A 561 -8.58 12.04 -34.73
CA PRO A 561 -9.20 12.01 -36.05
C PRO A 561 -10.71 11.79 -35.95
N GLU A 562 -11.50 12.39 -36.84
CA GLU A 562 -12.97 12.31 -36.80
C GLU A 562 -13.50 10.88 -36.79
N GLU A 563 -12.86 9.96 -37.54
CA GLU A 563 -13.21 8.52 -37.57
C GLU A 563 -13.04 7.79 -36.24
N LYS A 564 -12.19 8.31 -35.36
CA LYS A 564 -11.86 7.71 -34.02
C LYS A 564 -12.29 8.59 -32.85
N LYS A 565 -13.12 9.59 -33.11
CA LYS A 565 -13.54 10.58 -32.12
C LYS A 565 -14.26 9.89 -30.96
N LYS A 566 -13.79 10.16 -29.76
CA LYS A 566 -14.37 9.64 -28.50
C LYS A 566 -15.19 10.75 -27.84
N PRO A 567 -16.31 10.40 -27.17
CA PRO A 567 -17.02 11.36 -26.34
C PRO A 567 -16.13 11.81 -25.18
N GLY A 568 -16.33 13.05 -24.74
CA GLY A 568 -15.70 13.54 -23.52
C GLY A 568 -16.20 12.75 -22.31
N LYS A 569 -15.33 12.55 -21.32
CA LYS A 569 -15.63 11.84 -20.08
C LYS A 569 -15.61 12.81 -18.92
N ALA A 570 -16.68 12.86 -18.13
CA ALA A 570 -16.74 13.61 -16.89
C ALA A 570 -16.92 12.65 -15.71
N GLU A 571 -16.28 12.94 -14.61
CA GLU A 571 -16.43 12.22 -13.36
C GLU A 571 -16.59 13.21 -12.20
N LEU A 572 -17.54 12.93 -11.32
CA LEU A 572 -17.73 13.64 -10.04
C LEU A 572 -17.73 12.60 -8.93
N LYS A 573 -16.91 12.80 -7.91
CA LYS A 573 -16.88 11.99 -6.68
C LYS A 573 -17.06 12.87 -5.46
N LEU A 574 -17.85 12.39 -4.52
CA LEU A 574 -18.01 13.00 -3.20
C LEU A 574 -17.83 11.92 -2.14
N GLN A 575 -17.08 12.25 -1.09
CA GLN A 575 -16.88 11.37 0.04
C GLN A 575 -16.95 12.16 1.34
N PHE A 576 -17.79 11.68 2.26
CA PHE A 576 -17.87 12.17 3.63
C PHE A 576 -17.19 11.15 4.55
N VAL A 577 -16.36 11.64 5.45
CA VAL A 577 -15.71 10.83 6.49
C VAL A 577 -16.03 11.46 7.84
N PHE A 578 -16.62 10.66 8.73
CA PHE A 578 -16.92 11.04 10.10
C PHE A 578 -16.13 10.17 11.06
N ARG A 579 -15.54 10.79 12.08
CA ARG A 579 -14.74 10.13 13.14
C ARG A 579 -15.16 10.67 14.49
N PHE A 580 -15.64 9.82 15.37
CA PHE A 580 -16.18 10.20 16.67
C PHE A 580 -16.03 9.08 17.72
#